data_49e2886ed2a7a0e1331cd09a271cce6f
#
_entry.id   49e2886ed2a7a0e1331cd09a271cce6f
#
_cell.length_a   1.000
_cell.length_b   1.000
_cell.length_c   1.000
_cell.angle_alpha   90.00
_cell.angle_beta   90.00
_cell.angle_gamma   90.00
#
_symmetry.space_group_name_H-M   'P 1'
#
loop_
_entity.id
_entity.type
_entity.pdbx_description
1 polymer ?
#
loop_
_entity_poly.entity_id
_entity_poly.type
_entity_poly.pdbx_seq_one_letter_code
_entity_poly.pdbx_strand_id
1 'polypeptide(L)'
;HEFALLMALLMSIVSFSIYAVLPALGEIGKVFTLQNSNQAQWVIISIFAGMTIGQLIAGPLSDAIGRKRILFTGIIIYFFGSLLCYITQSFEWFLVGRFIQGIGVSGPYVATISIVRDKYSGAQMARIMSLIMMVFMVAPAVAPSLGQLIIHFFGWRDIFVLYMVYALVVGA
;
A
#
# COMPACT_ATOMS: atom_id res chain seq x y z
N HIS A 1 8.00 14.26 17.61
CA HIS A 1 6.88 13.30 17.54
C HIS A 1 6.20 13.32 16.17
N GLU A 2 6.01 14.49 15.54
CA GLU A 2 5.34 14.62 14.22
C GLU A 2 6.07 13.85 13.12
N PHE A 3 7.40 13.92 13.09
CA PHE A 3 8.19 13.16 12.09
C PHE A 3 7.97 11.63 12.19
N ALA A 4 7.99 11.08 13.41
CA ALA A 4 7.77 9.65 13.60
C ALA A 4 6.34 9.24 13.20
N LEU A 5 5.35 10.10 13.46
CA LEU A 5 3.96 9.87 13.05
C LEU A 5 3.82 9.88 11.52
N LEU A 6 4.43 10.86 10.84
CA LEU A 6 4.41 10.90 9.37
C LEU A 6 5.06 9.66 8.76
N MET A 7 6.20 9.24 9.28
CA MET A 7 6.88 8.02 8.83
C MET A 7 6.03 6.76 9.09
N ALA A 8 5.34 6.71 10.21
CA ALA A 8 4.44 5.61 10.54
C ALA A 8 3.21 5.57 9.62
N LEU A 9 2.64 6.72 9.28
CA LEU A 9 1.55 6.82 8.31
C LEU A 9 2.00 6.38 6.92
N LEU A 10 3.19 6.80 6.47
CA LEU A 10 3.76 6.35 5.20
C LEU A 10 3.94 4.84 5.14
N MET A 11 4.37 4.21 6.23
CA MET A 11 4.50 2.76 6.31
C MET A 11 3.16 2.05 6.38
N SER A 12 2.15 2.63 7.03
CA SER A 12 0.84 1.99 7.17
C SER A 12 0.09 1.87 5.84
N ILE A 13 0.41 2.69 4.82
CA ILE A 13 -0.16 2.57 3.47
C ILE A 13 0.05 1.16 2.89
N VAL A 14 1.19 0.53 3.18
CA VAL A 14 1.53 -0.83 2.74
C VAL A 14 0.55 -1.83 3.35
N SER A 15 0.40 -1.79 4.68
CA SER A 15 -0.51 -2.69 5.40
C SER A 15 -1.96 -2.49 5.00
N PHE A 16 -2.42 -1.25 4.90
CA PHE A 16 -3.78 -0.97 4.45
C PHE A 16 -4.03 -1.49 3.04
N SER A 17 -3.09 -1.33 2.12
CA SER A 17 -3.21 -1.78 0.73
C SER A 17 -3.38 -3.29 0.60
N ILE A 18 -2.80 -4.05 1.51
CA ILE A 18 -2.87 -5.52 1.52
C ILE A 18 -4.13 -5.99 2.26
N TYR A 19 -4.34 -5.50 3.47
CA TYR A 19 -5.29 -6.10 4.40
C TYR A 19 -6.72 -5.54 4.30
N ALA A 20 -6.92 -4.28 3.90
CA ALA A 20 -8.25 -3.70 3.78
C ALA A 20 -9.09 -4.33 2.66
N VAL A 21 -8.45 -4.93 1.65
CA VAL A 21 -9.13 -5.61 0.56
C VAL A 21 -9.51 -7.06 0.89
N LEU A 22 -8.95 -7.65 1.94
CA LEU A 22 -9.21 -9.06 2.29
C LEU A 22 -10.70 -9.38 2.45
N PRO A 23 -11.52 -8.58 3.16
CA PRO A 23 -12.95 -8.84 3.26
C PRO A 23 -13.69 -8.78 1.93
N ALA A 24 -13.15 -8.05 0.95
CA ALA A 24 -13.73 -7.87 -0.37
C ALA A 24 -13.47 -9.05 -1.33
N LEU A 25 -12.54 -9.95 -1.02
CA LEU A 25 -12.14 -11.03 -1.94
C LEU A 25 -13.32 -11.90 -2.37
N GLY A 26 -14.25 -12.19 -1.48
CA GLY A 26 -15.46 -12.96 -1.79
C GLY A 26 -16.38 -12.24 -2.79
N GLU A 27 -16.57 -10.94 -2.64
CA GLU A 27 -17.35 -10.13 -3.56
C GLU A 27 -16.66 -9.94 -4.90
N ILE A 28 -15.35 -9.70 -4.89
CA ILE A 28 -14.51 -9.62 -6.09
C ILE A 28 -14.65 -10.91 -6.92
N GLY A 29 -14.58 -12.07 -6.27
CA GLY A 29 -14.75 -13.36 -6.90
C GLY A 29 -16.12 -13.52 -7.59
N LYS A 30 -17.19 -13.02 -6.97
CA LYS A 30 -18.54 -13.04 -7.54
C LYS A 30 -18.69 -12.06 -8.72
N VAL A 31 -18.20 -10.84 -8.58
CA VAL A 31 -18.33 -9.79 -9.60
C VAL A 31 -17.59 -10.16 -10.88
N PHE A 32 -16.39 -10.73 -10.75
CA PHE A 32 -15.61 -11.18 -11.91
C PHE A 32 -15.91 -12.61 -12.34
N THR A 33 -16.95 -13.26 -11.77
CA THR A 33 -17.40 -14.61 -12.13
C THR A 33 -16.27 -15.63 -12.11
N LEU A 34 -15.42 -15.58 -11.08
CA LEU A 34 -14.29 -16.49 -10.94
C LEU A 34 -14.78 -17.91 -10.64
N GLN A 35 -14.28 -18.88 -11.41
CA GLN A 35 -14.70 -20.29 -11.29
C GLN A 35 -14.19 -20.95 -10.01
N ASN A 36 -13.04 -20.50 -9.50
CA ASN A 36 -12.42 -21.03 -8.29
C ASN A 36 -12.16 -19.92 -7.27
N SER A 37 -12.50 -20.16 -6.01
CA SER A 37 -12.22 -19.24 -4.89
C SER A 37 -10.72 -18.89 -4.78
N ASN A 38 -9.84 -19.80 -5.20
CA ASN A 38 -8.39 -19.55 -5.19
C ASN A 38 -7.95 -18.45 -6.18
N GLN A 39 -8.74 -18.19 -7.23
CA GLN A 39 -8.42 -17.12 -8.19
C GLN A 39 -8.48 -15.73 -7.55
N ALA A 40 -9.36 -15.52 -6.56
CA ALA A 40 -9.41 -14.25 -5.83
C ALA A 40 -8.09 -13.96 -5.06
N GLN A 41 -7.33 -14.99 -4.69
CA GLN A 41 -6.04 -14.81 -4.03
C GLN A 41 -4.98 -14.15 -4.93
N TRP A 42 -5.13 -14.24 -6.26
CA TRP A 42 -4.26 -13.53 -7.20
C TRP A 42 -4.26 -12.01 -6.97
N VAL A 43 -5.33 -11.47 -6.41
CA VAL A 43 -5.43 -10.06 -6.02
C VAL A 43 -4.33 -9.70 -5.01
N ILE A 44 -4.06 -10.57 -4.06
CA ILE A 44 -3.02 -10.39 -3.04
C ILE A 44 -1.64 -10.72 -3.61
N ILE A 45 -1.53 -11.79 -4.39
CA ILE A 45 -0.27 -12.20 -5.02
C ILE A 45 0.25 -11.09 -5.94
N SER A 46 -0.62 -10.44 -6.71
CA SER A 46 -0.24 -9.38 -7.64
C SER A 46 0.37 -8.17 -6.93
N ILE A 47 -0.19 -7.72 -5.81
CA ILE A 47 0.39 -6.59 -5.06
C ILE A 47 1.74 -6.96 -4.45
N PHE A 48 1.90 -8.18 -3.93
CA PHE A 48 3.18 -8.65 -3.41
C PHE A 48 4.24 -8.78 -4.51
N ALA A 49 3.87 -9.28 -5.69
CA ALA A 49 4.79 -9.35 -6.84
C ALA A 49 5.25 -7.96 -7.26
N GLY A 50 4.32 -7.00 -7.38
CA GLY A 50 4.64 -5.61 -7.67
C GLY A 50 5.53 -4.97 -6.59
N MET A 51 5.25 -5.24 -5.31
CA MET A 51 6.03 -4.74 -4.18
C MET A 51 7.46 -5.31 -4.18
N THR A 52 7.63 -6.58 -4.49
CA THR A 52 8.94 -7.23 -4.57
C THR A 52 9.80 -6.58 -5.65
N ILE A 53 9.27 -6.44 -6.86
CA ILE A 53 9.98 -5.80 -7.98
C ILE A 53 10.22 -4.33 -7.67
N GLY A 54 9.20 -3.64 -7.15
CA GLY A 54 9.30 -2.23 -6.78
C GLY A 54 10.38 -1.97 -5.74
N GLN A 55 10.53 -2.80 -4.71
CA GLN A 55 11.58 -2.65 -3.69
C GLN A 55 12.98 -2.87 -4.25
N LEU A 56 13.16 -3.83 -5.16
CA LEU A 56 14.45 -4.07 -5.81
C LEU A 56 14.91 -2.84 -6.61
N ILE A 57 13.98 -2.13 -7.23
CA ILE A 57 14.25 -0.94 -8.03
C ILE A 57 14.35 0.31 -7.14
N ALA A 58 13.42 0.46 -6.19
CA ALA A 58 13.32 1.64 -5.35
C ALA A 58 14.53 1.85 -4.44
N GLY A 59 15.21 0.77 -4.00
CA GLY A 59 16.42 0.85 -3.19
C GLY A 59 17.52 1.65 -3.88
N PRO A 60 18.14 1.12 -4.95
CA PRO A 60 19.19 1.80 -5.70
C PRO A 60 18.75 3.15 -6.26
N LEU A 61 17.51 3.24 -6.72
CA LEU A 61 16.96 4.47 -7.30
C LEU A 61 16.82 5.56 -6.24
N SER A 62 16.42 5.20 -5.01
CA SER A 62 16.33 6.11 -3.86
C SER A 62 17.70 6.70 -3.50
N ASP A 63 18.77 5.93 -3.65
CA ASP A 63 20.13 6.41 -3.43
C ASP A 63 20.59 7.36 -4.56
N ALA A 64 20.19 7.09 -5.81
CA ALA A 64 20.59 7.84 -6.98
C ALA A 64 19.85 9.17 -7.14
N ILE A 65 18.52 9.19 -7.01
CA ILE A 65 17.69 10.37 -7.30
C ILE A 65 17.18 11.09 -6.02
N GLY A 66 17.38 10.48 -4.86
CA GLY A 66 17.01 11.02 -3.55
C GLY A 66 15.69 10.47 -2.98
N ARG A 67 15.65 10.39 -1.65
CA ARG A 67 14.56 9.78 -0.86
C ARG A 67 13.19 10.40 -1.15
N LYS A 68 13.14 11.73 -1.19
CA LYS A 68 11.90 12.48 -1.41
C LYS A 68 11.29 12.21 -2.77
N ARG A 69 12.12 12.13 -3.82
CA ARG A 69 11.64 11.87 -5.18
C ARG A 69 11.04 10.48 -5.31
N ILE A 70 11.71 9.46 -4.76
CA ILE A 70 11.20 8.09 -4.82
C ILE A 70 9.91 7.93 -4.03
N LEU A 71 9.77 8.62 -2.91
CA LEU A 71 8.54 8.66 -2.11
C LEU A 71 7.37 9.19 -2.94
N PHE A 72 7.51 10.39 -3.51
CA PHE A 72 6.43 11.01 -4.30
C PHE A 72 6.12 10.23 -5.57
N THR A 73 7.12 9.72 -6.27
CA THR A 73 6.92 8.87 -7.45
C THR A 73 6.14 7.60 -7.08
N GLY A 74 6.48 6.98 -5.95
CA GLY A 74 5.76 5.82 -5.44
C GLY A 74 4.29 6.13 -5.14
N ILE A 75 4.01 7.26 -4.47
CA ILE A 75 2.63 7.69 -4.18
C ILE A 75 1.83 7.94 -5.46
N ILE A 76 2.43 8.57 -6.47
CA ILE A 76 1.78 8.81 -7.76
C ILE A 76 1.45 7.48 -8.46
N ILE A 77 2.41 6.56 -8.52
CA ILE A 77 2.20 5.23 -9.11
C ILE A 77 1.09 4.48 -8.35
N TYR A 78 1.11 4.55 -7.03
CA TYR A 78 0.09 3.94 -6.18
C TYR A 78 -1.31 4.50 -6.44
N PHE A 79 -1.42 5.82 -6.59
CA PHE A 79 -2.67 6.49 -6.91
C PHE A 79 -3.24 5.99 -8.25
N PHE A 80 -2.43 5.94 -9.29
CA PHE A 80 -2.87 5.46 -10.61
C PHE A 80 -3.20 3.96 -10.60
N GLY A 81 -2.46 3.14 -9.86
CA GLY A 81 -2.81 1.73 -9.67
C GLY A 81 -4.16 1.56 -8.97
N SER A 82 -4.44 2.37 -7.95
CA SER A 82 -5.73 2.38 -7.25
C SER A 82 -6.87 2.83 -8.16
N LEU A 83 -6.63 3.86 -8.97
CA LEU A 83 -7.61 4.36 -9.95
C LEU A 83 -7.93 3.28 -11.00
N LEU A 84 -6.93 2.58 -11.51
CA LEU A 84 -7.14 1.49 -12.44
C LEU A 84 -7.98 0.37 -11.83
N CYS A 85 -7.72 -0.02 -10.58
CA CYS A 85 -8.53 -0.99 -9.86
C CYS A 85 -9.97 -0.55 -9.66
N TYR A 86 -10.20 0.75 -9.47
CA TYR A 86 -11.53 1.31 -9.29
C TYR A 86 -12.38 1.27 -10.56
N ILE A 87 -11.79 1.67 -11.71
CA ILE A 87 -12.53 1.84 -12.96
C ILE A 87 -12.65 0.57 -13.80
N THR A 88 -11.75 -0.42 -13.60
CA THR A 88 -11.73 -1.60 -14.48
C THR A 88 -12.91 -2.54 -14.23
N GLN A 89 -13.34 -3.19 -15.30
CA GLN A 89 -14.36 -4.25 -15.27
C GLN A 89 -13.81 -5.64 -15.61
N SER A 90 -12.51 -5.73 -15.95
CA SER A 90 -11.82 -6.97 -16.24
C SER A 90 -10.94 -7.39 -15.07
N PHE A 91 -10.99 -8.67 -14.70
CA PHE A 91 -10.15 -9.22 -13.63
C PHE A 91 -8.66 -9.11 -13.94
N GLU A 92 -8.28 -9.31 -15.19
CA GLU A 92 -6.88 -9.21 -15.64
C GLU A 92 -6.33 -7.80 -15.43
N TRP A 93 -7.06 -6.77 -15.86
CA TRP A 93 -6.70 -5.38 -15.63
C TRP A 93 -6.74 -4.98 -14.16
N PHE A 94 -7.63 -5.60 -13.40
CA PHE A 94 -7.65 -5.43 -11.95
C PHE A 94 -6.36 -5.95 -11.30
N LEU A 95 -5.87 -7.12 -11.72
CA LEU A 95 -4.58 -7.65 -11.27
C LEU A 95 -3.41 -6.75 -11.68
N VAL A 96 -3.43 -6.19 -12.89
CA VAL A 96 -2.43 -5.20 -13.34
C VAL A 96 -2.45 -3.97 -12.44
N GLY A 97 -3.63 -3.46 -12.09
CA GLY A 97 -3.77 -2.34 -11.16
C GLY A 97 -3.19 -2.66 -9.78
N ARG A 98 -3.43 -3.86 -9.25
CA ARG A 98 -2.85 -4.34 -7.99
C ARG A 98 -1.33 -4.45 -8.05
N PHE A 99 -0.80 -4.93 -9.16
CA PHE A 99 0.64 -5.00 -9.40
C PHE A 99 1.27 -3.60 -9.41
N ILE A 100 0.65 -2.65 -10.12
CA ILE A 100 1.09 -1.24 -10.16
C ILE A 100 1.03 -0.61 -8.75
N GLN A 101 -0.03 -0.87 -7.98
CA GLN A 101 -0.11 -0.47 -6.58
C GLN A 101 1.06 -1.01 -5.76
N GLY A 102 1.43 -2.28 -5.96
CA GLY A 102 2.57 -2.91 -5.30
C GLY A 102 3.88 -2.19 -5.59
N ILE A 103 4.14 -1.86 -6.85
CA ILE A 103 5.30 -1.04 -7.24
C ILE A 103 5.23 0.32 -6.54
N GLY A 104 4.06 0.95 -6.52
CA GLY A 104 3.86 2.27 -5.91
C GLY A 104 4.17 2.30 -4.42
N VAL A 105 3.66 1.35 -3.61
CA VAL A 105 3.88 1.33 -2.16
C VAL A 105 5.33 1.05 -1.77
N SER A 106 6.13 0.48 -2.66
CA SER A 106 7.55 0.25 -2.41
C SER A 106 8.34 1.55 -2.25
N GLY A 107 7.94 2.62 -2.94
CA GLY A 107 8.54 3.95 -2.81
C GLY A 107 8.46 4.51 -1.38
N PRO A 108 7.27 4.73 -0.82
CA PRO A 108 7.09 5.13 0.57
C PRO A 108 7.75 4.18 1.57
N TYR A 109 7.67 2.87 1.35
CA TYR A 109 8.30 1.87 2.21
C TYR A 109 9.82 2.05 2.30
N VAL A 110 10.50 2.03 1.16
CA VAL A 110 11.96 2.17 1.07
C VAL A 110 12.40 3.55 1.54
N ALA A 111 11.70 4.62 1.11
CA ALA A 111 12.02 5.98 1.49
C ALA A 111 11.92 6.19 3.01
N THR A 112 10.88 5.67 3.66
CA THR A 112 10.70 5.80 5.11
C THR A 112 11.86 5.19 5.88
N ILE A 113 12.23 3.94 5.57
CA ILE A 113 13.34 3.26 6.22
C ILE A 113 14.65 4.02 5.99
N SER A 114 14.90 4.44 4.76
CA SER A 114 16.12 5.15 4.39
C SER A 114 16.23 6.53 5.07
N ILE A 115 15.14 7.32 5.10
CA ILE A 115 15.12 8.63 5.76
C ILE A 115 15.41 8.49 7.27
N VAL A 116 14.84 7.49 7.92
CA VAL A 116 15.09 7.26 9.35
C VAL A 116 16.55 6.88 9.59
N ARG A 117 17.12 6.03 8.75
CA ARG A 117 18.53 5.63 8.84
C ARG A 117 19.51 6.78 8.55
N ASP A 118 19.15 7.65 7.61
CA ASP A 118 19.98 8.80 7.23
C ASP A 118 19.96 9.89 8.33
N LYS A 119 18.84 10.01 9.07
CA LYS A 119 18.64 11.08 10.06
C LYS A 119 19.02 10.70 11.49
N TYR A 120 18.95 9.43 11.83
CA TYR A 120 19.14 8.93 13.21
C TYR A 120 20.11 7.76 13.24
N SER A 121 20.82 7.63 14.38
CA SER A 121 21.73 6.53 14.64
C SER A 121 21.56 5.97 16.07
N GLY A 122 22.06 4.77 16.30
CA GLY A 122 22.08 4.14 17.61
C GLY A 122 20.69 4.02 18.25
N ALA A 123 20.59 4.36 19.53
CA ALA A 123 19.38 4.20 20.33
C ALA A 123 18.20 5.07 19.82
N GLN A 124 18.46 6.24 19.26
CA GLN A 124 17.41 7.10 18.70
C GLN A 124 16.77 6.48 17.44
N MET A 125 17.59 5.93 16.55
CA MET A 125 17.11 5.21 15.38
C MET A 125 16.24 4.01 15.79
N ALA A 126 16.72 3.21 16.75
CA ALA A 126 15.98 2.05 17.24
C ALA A 126 14.62 2.45 17.82
N ARG A 127 14.56 3.54 18.61
CA ARG A 127 13.31 4.05 19.19
C ARG A 127 12.31 4.49 18.12
N ILE A 128 12.75 5.22 17.09
CA ILE A 128 11.88 5.70 16.03
C ILE A 128 11.41 4.53 15.16
N MET A 129 12.30 3.62 14.80
CA MET A 129 11.95 2.42 14.03
C MET A 129 10.97 1.53 14.80
N SER A 130 11.11 1.38 16.11
CA SER A 130 10.15 0.60 16.92
C SER A 130 8.77 1.22 16.94
N LEU A 131 8.65 2.55 17.00
CA LEU A 131 7.36 3.24 16.92
C LEU A 131 6.70 3.05 15.54
N ILE A 132 7.47 3.17 14.46
CA ILE A 132 7.01 2.95 13.11
C ILE A 132 6.53 1.51 12.94
N MET A 133 7.32 0.54 13.39
CA MET A 133 6.97 -0.88 13.30
C MET A 133 5.76 -1.24 14.15
N MET A 134 5.57 -0.58 15.30
CA MET A 134 4.37 -0.76 16.13
C MET A 134 3.11 -0.38 15.35
N VAL A 135 3.09 0.80 14.70
CA VAL A 135 1.95 1.23 13.86
C VAL A 135 1.78 0.28 12.68
N PHE A 136 2.87 -0.12 12.03
CA PHE A 136 2.85 -1.07 10.93
C PHE A 136 2.22 -2.42 11.33
N MET A 137 2.51 -2.91 12.53
CA MET A 137 1.95 -4.17 13.06
C MET A 137 0.48 -4.06 13.49
N VAL A 138 0.05 -2.88 13.95
CA VAL A 138 -1.36 -2.65 14.32
C VAL A 138 -2.25 -2.52 13.08
N ALA A 139 -1.73 -1.97 11.99
CA ALA A 139 -2.49 -1.74 10.77
C ALA A 139 -3.17 -3.01 10.21
N PRO A 140 -2.54 -4.20 10.16
CA PRO A 140 -3.20 -5.44 9.76
C PRO A 140 -4.40 -5.85 10.61
N ALA A 141 -4.43 -5.48 11.88
CA ALA A 141 -5.55 -5.78 12.76
C ALA A 141 -6.75 -4.86 12.51
N VAL A 142 -6.48 -3.60 12.15
CA VAL A 142 -7.50 -2.57 11.95
C VAL A 142 -7.99 -2.51 10.50
N ALA A 143 -7.12 -2.74 9.54
CA ALA A 143 -7.41 -2.58 8.11
C ALA A 143 -8.57 -3.45 7.61
N PRO A 144 -8.71 -4.75 7.96
CA PRO A 144 -9.84 -5.56 7.53
C PRO A 144 -11.18 -5.03 8.07
N SER A 145 -11.21 -4.55 9.30
CA SER A 145 -12.41 -3.98 9.91
C SER A 145 -12.87 -2.71 9.20
N LEU A 146 -11.92 -1.84 8.84
CA LEU A 146 -12.22 -0.64 8.04
C LEU A 146 -12.67 -1.02 6.63
N GLY A 147 -12.02 -1.99 6.00
CA GLY A 147 -12.42 -2.53 4.70
C GLY A 147 -13.86 -3.06 4.73
N GLN A 148 -14.22 -3.81 5.76
CA GLN A 148 -15.57 -4.37 5.93
C GLN A 148 -16.62 -3.28 6.14
N LEU A 149 -16.31 -2.24 6.92
CA LEU A 149 -17.21 -1.08 7.09
C LEU A 149 -17.47 -0.37 5.75
N ILE A 150 -16.44 -0.16 4.94
CA ILE A 150 -16.58 0.47 3.63
C ILE A 150 -17.43 -0.40 2.71
N ILE A 151 -17.20 -1.70 2.67
CA ILE A 151 -18.00 -2.65 1.88
C ILE A 151 -19.47 -2.58 2.29
N HIS A 152 -19.73 -2.52 3.59
CA HIS A 152 -21.10 -2.51 4.12
C HIS A 152 -21.88 -1.24 3.73
N PHE A 153 -21.23 -0.07 3.74
CA PHE A 153 -21.90 1.22 3.51
C PHE A 153 -21.83 1.70 2.05
N PHE A 154 -20.77 1.39 1.33
CA PHE A 154 -20.49 1.98 0.02
C PHE A 154 -20.25 0.93 -1.08
N GLY A 155 -19.56 -0.16 -0.77
CA GLY A 155 -19.20 -1.21 -1.70
C GLY A 155 -17.70 -1.48 -1.74
N TRP A 156 -17.30 -2.62 -2.30
CA TRP A 156 -15.91 -3.05 -2.29
C TRP A 156 -14.98 -2.17 -3.15
N ARG A 157 -15.50 -1.55 -4.20
CA ARG A 157 -14.71 -0.64 -5.06
C ARG A 157 -14.28 0.63 -4.35
N ASP A 158 -15.07 1.09 -3.39
CA ASP A 158 -14.78 2.32 -2.63
C ASP A 158 -13.59 2.17 -1.66
N ILE A 159 -13.11 0.94 -1.43
CA ILE A 159 -11.82 0.70 -0.79
C ILE A 159 -10.68 1.36 -1.59
N PHE A 160 -10.75 1.31 -2.92
CA PHE A 160 -9.75 1.94 -3.79
C PHE A 160 -9.85 3.47 -3.78
N VAL A 161 -11.05 4.02 -3.56
CA VAL A 161 -11.22 5.47 -3.30
C VAL A 161 -10.54 5.85 -2.00
N LEU A 162 -10.71 5.05 -0.94
CA LEU A 162 -9.98 5.26 0.31
C LEU A 162 -8.46 5.25 0.09
N TYR A 163 -7.94 4.32 -0.71
CA TYR A 163 -6.53 4.26 -1.04
C TYR A 163 -6.05 5.51 -1.77
N MET A 164 -6.83 6.03 -2.73
CA MET A 164 -6.51 7.28 -3.43
C MET A 164 -6.51 8.48 -2.49
N VAL A 165 -7.52 8.61 -1.64
CA VAL A 165 -7.61 9.69 -0.65
C VAL A 165 -6.44 9.61 0.33
N TYR A 166 -6.11 8.40 0.80
CA TYR A 166 -4.97 8.19 1.69
C TYR A 166 -3.65 8.59 1.04
N ALA A 167 -3.45 8.22 -0.23
CA ALA A 167 -2.27 8.62 -1.00
C ALA A 167 -2.14 10.14 -1.12
N LEU A 168 -3.25 10.84 -1.35
CA LEU A 168 -3.27 12.30 -1.44
C LEU A 168 -2.96 12.96 -0.09
N VAL A 169 -3.57 12.48 0.99
CA VAL A 169 -3.36 13.03 2.34
C VAL A 169 -1.91 12.86 2.81
N VAL A 170 -1.32 11.70 2.53
CA VAL A 170 0.06 11.40 2.95
C VAL A 170 1.09 12.02 2.00
N GLY A 171 0.70 12.30 0.75
CA GLY A 171 1.53 12.96 -0.25
C GLY A 171 1.50 14.50 -0.20
N ALA A 172 0.55 15.09 0.53
CA ALA A 172 0.45 16.55 0.71
C ALA A 172 1.37 17.08 1.81
#